data_97fd3ab1e652c02f1e96eefad4c7999b
#
_entry.id   97fd3ab1e652c02f1e96eefad4c7999b
#
_cell.length_a   1.000
_cell.length_b   1.000
_cell.length_c   1.000
_cell.angle_alpha   90.00
_cell.angle_beta   90.00
_cell.angle_gamma   90.00
#
_symmetry.space_group_name_H-M   'P 1'
#
loop_
_entity.id
_entity.type
_entity.pdbx_description
1 polymer ?
#
loop_
_entity_poly.entity_id
_entity_poly.type
_entity_poly.pdbx_seq_one_letter_code
_entity_poly.pdbx_strand_id
1 'polypeptide(L)'
;MPLSRPRMQFNSQGICNACQWSLKKKRINWNSRTKLLKRFLSNAKKNKRDFNVLVPVSGGKDGSYVAHMLKHKYGMRPLAVTATPPLQLEVGSTNLKNFVNSGYDLVSVDANPTVMRKINTAGFTEIGFPYYGWLVAIHTIVLQVAVNFNIDLIFYGE
;
A
#
# COMPACT_ATOMS: atom_id res chain seq x y z
N MET A 1 -22.16 17.29 -1.41
CA MET A 1 -21.94 16.21 -0.45
C MET A 1 -22.95 16.36 0.69
N PRO A 2 -23.62 15.30 1.15
CA PRO A 2 -24.57 15.39 2.25
C PRO A 2 -23.84 15.65 3.58
N LEU A 3 -24.47 16.45 4.46
CA LEU A 3 -23.96 16.80 5.79
C LEU A 3 -23.77 15.56 6.71
N SER A 4 -24.52 14.50 6.43
CA SER A 4 -24.47 13.23 7.20
C SER A 4 -23.19 12.42 6.99
N ARG A 5 -22.35 12.79 6.00
CA ARG A 5 -21.11 12.05 5.76
C ARG A 5 -20.10 12.34 6.88
N PRO A 6 -19.51 11.30 7.51
CA PRO A 6 -18.50 11.50 8.56
C PRO A 6 -17.36 12.42 8.12
N ARG A 7 -16.90 13.29 9.03
CA ARG A 7 -15.81 14.25 8.81
C ARG A 7 -16.09 15.31 7.73
N MET A 8 -17.35 15.51 7.31
CA MET A 8 -17.72 16.58 6.41
C MET A 8 -17.71 17.90 7.18
N GLN A 9 -16.98 18.88 6.65
CA GLN A 9 -16.88 20.24 7.19
C GLN A 9 -17.12 21.25 6.09
N PHE A 10 -17.72 22.36 6.44
CA PHE A 10 -17.96 23.49 5.53
C PHE A 10 -17.23 24.73 6.07
N ASN A 11 -16.67 25.50 5.17
CA ASN A 11 -16.12 26.82 5.52
C ASN A 11 -17.24 27.86 5.67
N SER A 12 -16.86 29.11 6.03
CA SER A 12 -17.80 30.24 6.16
C SER A 12 -18.55 30.60 4.86
N GLN A 13 -18.06 30.13 3.70
CA GLN A 13 -18.68 30.33 2.39
C GLN A 13 -19.56 29.14 1.98
N GLY A 14 -19.82 28.15 2.85
CA GLY A 14 -20.62 26.97 2.54
C GLY A 14 -19.92 25.96 1.63
N ILE A 15 -18.61 26.07 1.41
CA ILE A 15 -17.85 25.15 0.55
C ILE A 15 -17.34 23.98 1.41
N CYS A 16 -17.70 22.75 1.04
CA CYS A 16 -17.26 21.56 1.76
C CYS A 16 -15.75 21.30 1.61
N ASN A 17 -15.17 20.65 2.61
CA ASN A 17 -13.74 20.32 2.64
C ASN A 17 -13.27 19.49 1.43
N ALA A 18 -14.13 18.65 0.82
CA ALA A 18 -13.80 17.92 -0.40
C ALA A 18 -13.66 18.86 -1.61
N CYS A 19 -14.54 19.85 -1.76
CA CYS A 19 -14.43 20.88 -2.81
C CYS A 19 -13.22 21.77 -2.58
N GLN A 20 -12.97 22.20 -1.32
CA GLN A 20 -11.77 22.97 -0.97
C GLN A 20 -10.50 22.20 -1.32
N TRP A 21 -10.46 20.87 -1.05
CA TRP A 21 -9.33 20.03 -1.41
C TRP A 21 -9.15 19.91 -2.93
N SER A 22 -10.25 19.80 -3.68
CA SER A 22 -10.21 19.81 -5.15
C SER A 22 -9.57 21.08 -5.71
N LEU A 23 -9.94 22.24 -5.15
CA LEU A 23 -9.31 23.51 -5.52
C LEU A 23 -7.83 23.59 -5.13
N LYS A 24 -7.47 23.12 -3.94
CA LYS A 24 -6.06 23.03 -3.50
C LYS A 24 -5.22 22.15 -4.43
N LYS A 25 -5.74 21.00 -4.86
CA LYS A 25 -5.03 20.10 -5.79
C LYS A 25 -4.67 20.77 -7.12
N LYS A 26 -5.51 21.68 -7.63
CA LYS A 26 -5.23 22.45 -8.86
C LYS A 26 -4.05 23.41 -8.71
N ARG A 27 -3.75 23.87 -7.48
CA ARG A 27 -2.63 24.78 -7.18
C ARG A 27 -1.31 24.06 -6.86
N ILE A 28 -1.32 22.73 -6.75
CA ILE A 28 -0.10 21.97 -6.50
C ILE A 28 0.79 21.99 -7.73
N ASN A 29 2.06 22.37 -7.55
CA ASN A 29 3.06 22.25 -8.60
C ASN A 29 3.49 20.77 -8.76
N TRP A 30 2.79 20.05 -9.60
CA TRP A 30 3.03 18.63 -9.86
C TRP A 30 4.41 18.37 -10.50
N ASN A 31 4.95 19.31 -11.25
CA ASN A 31 6.30 19.21 -11.82
C ASN A 31 7.36 19.20 -10.72
N SER A 32 7.22 20.08 -9.73
CA SER A 32 8.11 20.11 -8.56
C SER A 32 8.01 18.79 -7.76
N ARG A 33 6.79 18.29 -7.55
CA ARG A 33 6.57 17.00 -6.87
C ARG A 33 7.19 15.82 -7.62
N THR A 34 7.06 15.81 -8.94
CA THR A 34 7.67 14.79 -9.80
C THR A 34 9.21 14.85 -9.75
N LYS A 35 9.81 16.05 -9.74
CA LYS A 35 11.26 16.20 -9.57
C LYS A 35 11.72 15.64 -8.22
N LEU A 36 11.00 15.94 -7.13
CA LEU A 36 11.29 15.42 -5.81
C LEU A 36 11.23 13.88 -5.78
N LEU A 37 10.15 13.30 -6.30
CA LEU A 37 10.00 11.85 -6.41
C LEU A 37 11.18 11.22 -7.18
N LYS A 38 11.51 11.75 -8.36
CA LYS A 38 12.65 11.25 -9.15
C LYS A 38 13.97 11.28 -8.37
N ARG A 39 14.20 12.31 -7.56
CA ARG A 39 15.38 12.42 -6.69
C ARG A 39 15.43 11.30 -5.66
N PHE A 40 14.31 11.01 -4.97
CA PHE A 40 14.22 9.90 -4.03
C PHE A 40 14.50 8.56 -4.70
N LEU A 41 13.86 8.30 -5.83
CA LEU A 41 14.04 7.06 -6.57
C LEU A 41 15.47 6.90 -7.11
N SER A 42 16.11 7.99 -7.55
CA SER A 42 17.50 7.97 -7.99
C SER A 42 18.47 7.60 -6.87
N ASN A 43 18.20 8.06 -5.64
CA ASN A 43 19.03 7.68 -4.49
C ASN A 43 18.88 6.20 -4.16
N ALA A 44 17.66 5.64 -4.16
CA ALA A 44 17.43 4.23 -3.93
C ALA A 44 18.10 3.32 -4.99
N LYS A 45 18.20 3.80 -6.24
CA LYS A 45 18.88 3.06 -7.33
C LYS A 45 20.40 2.94 -7.16
N LYS A 46 21.04 3.85 -6.42
CA LYS A 46 22.50 3.82 -6.19
C LYS A 46 22.92 2.55 -5.47
N ASN A 47 22.05 1.99 -4.65
CA ASN A 47 22.29 0.70 -4.02
C ASN A 47 22.14 -0.40 -5.08
N LYS A 48 23.26 -1.05 -5.45
CA LYS A 48 23.32 -2.17 -6.42
C LYS A 48 22.75 -3.46 -5.81
N ARG A 49 21.55 -3.42 -5.25
CA ARG A 49 20.83 -4.58 -4.70
C ARG A 49 19.92 -5.16 -5.78
N ASP A 50 19.55 -6.43 -5.64
CA ASP A 50 18.62 -7.09 -6.58
C ASP A 50 17.28 -6.37 -6.63
N PHE A 51 16.77 -5.96 -5.46
CA PHE A 51 15.57 -5.14 -5.31
C PHE A 51 15.92 -3.82 -4.65
N ASN A 52 15.29 -2.73 -5.09
CA ASN A 52 15.55 -1.39 -4.55
C ASN A 52 14.29 -0.67 -4.06
N VAL A 53 13.15 -1.34 -4.13
CA VAL A 53 11.88 -0.86 -3.58
C VAL A 53 10.98 -2.05 -3.24
N LEU A 54 10.26 -1.97 -2.13
CA LEU A 54 9.25 -2.94 -1.73
C LEU A 54 7.86 -2.35 -1.97
N VAL A 55 6.95 -3.15 -2.52
CA VAL A 55 5.57 -2.73 -2.80
C VAL A 55 4.59 -3.75 -2.22
N PRO A 56 3.80 -3.39 -1.22
CA PRO A 56 2.69 -4.23 -0.77
C PRO A 56 1.63 -4.37 -1.85
N VAL A 57 1.22 -5.61 -2.13
CA VAL A 57 0.19 -5.94 -3.13
C VAL A 57 -0.81 -6.92 -2.53
N SER A 58 -2.08 -6.77 -2.88
CA SER A 58 -3.17 -7.64 -2.40
C SER A 58 -3.96 -8.33 -3.51
N GLY A 59 -3.50 -8.21 -4.76
CA GLY A 59 -4.29 -8.55 -5.94
C GLY A 59 -5.27 -7.45 -6.35
N GLY A 60 -5.26 -6.30 -5.64
CA GLY A 60 -5.99 -5.09 -5.99
C GLY A 60 -5.25 -4.22 -7.02
N LYS A 61 -5.95 -3.22 -7.54
CA LYS A 61 -5.43 -2.34 -8.60
C LYS A 61 -4.31 -1.40 -8.14
N ASP A 62 -4.37 -0.93 -6.88
CA ASP A 62 -3.56 0.22 -6.45
C ASP A 62 -2.09 -0.20 -6.24
N GLY A 63 -1.81 -1.25 -5.47
CA GLY A 63 -0.45 -1.78 -5.31
C GLY A 63 0.14 -2.28 -6.63
N SER A 64 -0.66 -2.97 -7.46
CA SER A 64 -0.23 -3.44 -8.78
C SER A 64 0.13 -2.26 -9.71
N TYR A 65 -0.65 -1.19 -9.69
CA TYR A 65 -0.35 0.03 -10.45
C TYR A 65 0.94 0.71 -9.98
N VAL A 66 1.13 0.81 -8.66
CA VAL A 66 2.37 1.38 -8.09
C VAL A 66 3.59 0.56 -8.52
N ALA A 67 3.53 -0.76 -8.41
CA ALA A 67 4.62 -1.64 -8.84
C ALA A 67 4.91 -1.46 -10.34
N HIS A 68 3.85 -1.41 -11.18
CA HIS A 68 3.96 -1.17 -12.61
C HIS A 68 4.65 0.17 -12.92
N MET A 69 4.21 1.26 -12.29
CA MET A 69 4.80 2.58 -12.50
C MET A 69 6.26 2.63 -12.05
N LEU A 70 6.59 2.03 -10.90
CA LEU A 70 7.96 1.97 -10.42
C LEU A 70 8.88 1.20 -11.38
N LYS A 71 8.43 0.07 -11.91
CA LYS A 71 9.20 -0.75 -12.85
C LYS A 71 9.34 -0.07 -14.20
N HIS A 72 8.23 0.26 -14.86
CA HIS A 72 8.24 0.66 -16.28
C HIS A 72 8.51 2.15 -16.48
N LYS A 73 7.99 3.03 -15.64
CA LYS A 73 8.19 4.47 -15.78
C LYS A 73 9.46 4.96 -15.10
N TYR A 74 9.77 4.39 -13.94
CA TYR A 74 10.89 4.85 -13.14
C TYR A 74 12.08 3.90 -13.16
N GLY A 75 12.00 2.75 -13.82
CA GLY A 75 13.09 1.78 -13.96
C GLY A 75 13.61 1.28 -12.63
N MET A 76 12.72 1.09 -11.64
CA MET A 76 13.02 0.45 -10.37
C MET A 76 12.94 -1.07 -10.50
N ARG A 77 13.51 -1.76 -9.53
CA ARG A 77 13.39 -3.22 -9.37
C ARG A 77 12.53 -3.50 -8.14
N PRO A 78 11.18 -3.51 -8.27
CA PRO A 78 10.28 -3.73 -7.16
C PRO A 78 10.26 -5.21 -6.77
N LEU A 79 10.38 -5.48 -5.47
CA LEU A 79 9.90 -6.71 -4.85
C LEU A 79 8.48 -6.46 -4.36
N ALA A 80 7.56 -7.34 -4.72
CA ALA A 80 6.20 -7.29 -4.18
C ALA A 80 6.13 -8.12 -2.90
N VAL A 81 5.27 -7.72 -1.98
CA VAL A 81 4.97 -8.49 -0.77
C VAL A 81 3.47 -8.54 -0.52
N THR A 82 2.96 -9.69 -0.14
CA THR A 82 1.58 -9.86 0.31
C THR A 82 1.51 -10.61 1.63
N ALA A 83 0.66 -10.14 2.54
CA ALA A 83 0.21 -10.92 3.68
C ALA A 83 -1.08 -11.62 3.26
N THR A 84 -1.11 -12.95 3.35
CA THR A 84 -2.30 -13.71 2.97
C THR A 84 -3.46 -13.35 3.91
N PRO A 85 -4.60 -12.86 3.39
CA PRO A 85 -5.74 -12.53 4.22
C PRO A 85 -6.39 -13.79 4.80
N PRO A 86 -7.01 -13.71 5.99
CA PRO A 86 -7.71 -14.84 6.60
C PRO A 86 -8.84 -15.42 5.73
N LEU A 87 -9.45 -14.57 4.92
CA LEU A 87 -10.50 -14.92 3.96
C LEU A 87 -10.05 -14.46 2.57
N GLN A 88 -9.43 -15.34 1.83
CA GLN A 88 -8.94 -15.04 0.50
C GLN A 88 -10.04 -15.28 -0.54
N LEU A 89 -10.33 -14.26 -1.34
CA LEU A 89 -11.25 -14.38 -2.47
C LEU A 89 -10.51 -14.93 -3.70
N GLU A 90 -11.19 -15.76 -4.49
CA GLU A 90 -10.64 -16.34 -5.71
C GLU A 90 -10.14 -15.28 -6.71
N VAL A 91 -10.88 -14.19 -6.86
CA VAL A 91 -10.47 -13.07 -7.72
C VAL A 91 -9.14 -12.44 -7.27
N GLY A 92 -8.92 -12.29 -5.96
CA GLY A 92 -7.67 -11.77 -5.42
C GLY A 92 -6.50 -12.71 -5.70
N SER A 93 -6.69 -14.02 -5.49
CA SER A 93 -5.69 -15.06 -5.78
C SER A 93 -5.33 -15.08 -7.26
N THR A 94 -6.33 -15.02 -8.14
CA THR A 94 -6.13 -15.00 -9.58
C THR A 94 -5.35 -13.75 -10.02
N ASN A 95 -5.71 -12.59 -9.46
CA ASN A 95 -5.00 -11.35 -9.75
C ASN A 95 -3.53 -11.38 -9.31
N LEU A 96 -3.23 -11.96 -8.12
CA LEU A 96 -1.85 -12.13 -7.67
C LEU A 96 -1.06 -13.08 -8.59
N LYS A 97 -1.66 -14.19 -9.04
CA LYS A 97 -1.05 -15.09 -10.03
C LYS A 97 -0.73 -14.35 -11.35
N ASN A 98 -1.68 -13.59 -11.86
CA ASN A 98 -1.51 -12.79 -13.06
C ASN A 98 -0.42 -11.72 -12.89
N PHE A 99 -0.34 -11.10 -11.72
CA PHE A 99 0.70 -10.14 -11.37
C PHE A 99 2.09 -10.79 -11.43
N VAL A 100 2.27 -11.96 -10.82
CA VAL A 100 3.55 -12.71 -10.90
C VAL A 100 3.85 -13.12 -12.34
N ASN A 101 2.87 -13.66 -13.08
CA ASN A 101 3.03 -14.06 -14.48
C ASN A 101 3.40 -12.88 -15.40
N SER A 102 3.09 -11.64 -14.99
CA SER A 102 3.52 -10.44 -15.73
C SER A 102 4.96 -10.00 -15.41
N GLY A 103 5.72 -10.84 -14.70
CA GLY A 103 7.16 -10.68 -14.50
C GLY A 103 7.54 -9.91 -13.24
N TYR A 104 6.78 -10.07 -12.15
CA TYR A 104 7.11 -9.52 -10.84
C TYR A 104 7.46 -10.63 -9.86
N ASP A 105 8.45 -10.36 -9.01
CA ASP A 105 8.77 -11.22 -7.88
C ASP A 105 7.85 -10.90 -6.70
N LEU A 106 7.33 -11.95 -6.05
CA LEU A 106 6.37 -11.82 -4.95
C LEU A 106 6.81 -12.69 -3.75
N VAL A 107 6.89 -12.06 -2.59
CA VAL A 107 6.98 -12.75 -1.30
C VAL A 107 5.57 -12.81 -0.71
N SER A 108 5.06 -14.03 -0.51
CA SER A 108 3.80 -14.26 0.18
C SER A 108 4.07 -14.77 1.59
N VAL A 109 3.45 -14.17 2.58
CA VAL A 109 3.64 -14.53 4.00
C VAL A 109 2.31 -14.85 4.65
N ASP A 110 2.22 -16.04 5.20
CA ASP A 110 1.07 -16.48 5.99
C ASP A 110 1.33 -16.22 7.47
N ALA A 111 0.44 -15.47 8.11
CA ALA A 111 0.47 -15.31 9.56
C ALA A 111 -0.05 -16.58 10.25
N ASN A 112 0.49 -16.90 11.45
CA ASN A 112 0.02 -18.04 12.22
C ASN A 112 -1.50 -17.94 12.48
N PRO A 113 -2.33 -18.90 12.01
CA PRO A 113 -3.78 -18.77 12.05
C PRO A 113 -4.36 -18.80 13.48
N THR A 114 -3.68 -19.47 14.41
CA THR A 114 -4.11 -19.53 15.81
C THR A 114 -3.87 -18.17 16.49
N VAL A 115 -2.72 -17.56 16.26
CA VAL A 115 -2.40 -16.23 16.80
C VAL A 115 -3.32 -15.18 16.17
N MET A 116 -3.49 -15.24 14.85
CA MET A 116 -4.38 -14.34 14.10
C MET A 116 -5.81 -14.38 14.65
N ARG A 117 -6.35 -15.57 14.88
CA ARG A 117 -7.70 -15.73 15.47
C ARG A 117 -7.82 -15.10 16.85
N LYS A 118 -6.84 -15.36 17.74
CA LYS A 118 -6.84 -14.79 19.09
C LYS A 118 -6.81 -13.27 19.07
N ILE A 119 -5.95 -12.68 18.24
CA ILE A 119 -5.83 -11.21 18.15
C ILE A 119 -7.09 -10.60 17.50
N ASN A 120 -7.67 -11.25 16.49
CA ASN A 120 -8.91 -10.80 15.87
C ASN A 120 -10.09 -10.89 16.86
N THR A 121 -10.17 -11.95 17.66
CA THR A 121 -11.19 -12.06 18.71
C THR A 121 -11.02 -10.94 19.74
N ALA A 122 -9.82 -10.72 20.28
CA ALA A 122 -9.56 -9.62 21.20
C ALA A 122 -9.88 -8.25 20.56
N GLY A 123 -9.48 -8.03 19.31
CA GLY A 123 -9.81 -6.80 18.57
C GLY A 123 -11.32 -6.59 18.44
N PHE A 124 -12.09 -7.65 18.23
CA PHE A 124 -13.54 -7.55 18.17
C PHE A 124 -14.16 -7.26 19.55
N THR A 125 -13.76 -7.98 20.58
CA THR A 125 -14.36 -7.84 21.93
C THR A 125 -13.97 -6.53 22.61
N GLU A 126 -12.73 -6.07 22.46
CA GLU A 126 -12.22 -4.89 23.18
C GLU A 126 -12.46 -3.57 22.45
N ILE A 127 -12.39 -3.57 21.10
CA ILE A 127 -12.45 -2.34 20.30
C ILE A 127 -13.45 -2.41 19.13
N GLY A 128 -14.22 -3.49 19.00
CA GLY A 128 -15.20 -3.65 17.92
C GLY A 128 -14.60 -3.83 16.52
N PHE A 129 -13.31 -4.24 16.43
CA PHE A 129 -12.61 -4.38 15.15
C PHE A 129 -12.15 -5.81 14.87
N PRO A 130 -12.92 -6.61 14.10
CA PRO A 130 -12.69 -8.06 13.93
C PRO A 130 -11.44 -8.41 13.10
N TYR A 131 -10.84 -7.47 12.36
CA TYR A 131 -9.65 -7.68 11.53
C TYR A 131 -8.39 -7.06 12.13
N TYR A 132 -8.37 -6.77 13.43
CA TYR A 132 -7.25 -6.10 14.06
C TYR A 132 -5.93 -6.86 13.92
N GLY A 133 -5.94 -8.18 14.11
CA GLY A 133 -4.75 -9.01 13.95
C GLY A 133 -4.21 -8.99 12.53
N TRP A 134 -5.08 -9.00 11.52
CA TRP A 134 -4.65 -8.91 10.13
C TRP A 134 -4.10 -7.52 9.79
N LEU A 135 -4.71 -6.45 10.30
CA LEU A 135 -4.19 -5.09 10.15
C LEU A 135 -2.76 -4.97 10.70
N VAL A 136 -2.52 -5.52 11.89
CA VAL A 136 -1.17 -5.56 12.49
C VAL A 136 -0.21 -6.39 11.62
N ALA A 137 -0.65 -7.55 11.15
CA ALA A 137 0.16 -8.45 10.35
C ALA A 137 0.62 -7.80 9.02
N ILE A 138 -0.27 -7.13 8.28
CA ILE A 138 0.09 -6.50 7.00
C ILE A 138 1.17 -5.43 7.16
N HIS A 139 1.15 -4.66 8.24
CA HIS A 139 2.19 -3.67 8.50
C HIS A 139 3.50 -4.31 8.97
N THR A 140 3.43 -5.28 9.88
CA THR A 140 4.61 -5.95 10.42
C THR A 140 5.34 -6.76 9.36
N ILE A 141 4.63 -7.53 8.56
CA ILE A 141 5.20 -8.37 7.48
C ILE A 141 5.92 -7.52 6.45
N VAL A 142 5.34 -6.41 6.05
CA VAL A 142 5.98 -5.50 5.07
C VAL A 142 7.32 -5.00 5.60
N LEU A 143 7.38 -4.58 6.86
CA LEU A 143 8.63 -4.10 7.47
C LEU A 143 9.65 -5.23 7.64
N GLN A 144 9.23 -6.42 8.06
CA GLN A 144 10.13 -7.58 8.19
C GLN A 144 10.74 -7.98 6.85
N VAL A 145 9.92 -8.03 5.78
CA VAL A 145 10.42 -8.32 4.43
C VAL A 145 11.38 -7.23 3.96
N ALA A 146 11.07 -5.96 4.19
CA ALA A 146 11.97 -4.86 3.85
C ALA A 146 13.35 -5.01 4.52
N VAL A 147 13.37 -5.34 5.82
CA VAL A 147 14.61 -5.58 6.58
C VAL A 147 15.36 -6.80 6.05
N ASN A 148 14.67 -7.95 5.88
CA ASN A 148 15.28 -9.20 5.44
C ASN A 148 15.90 -9.10 4.03
N PHE A 149 15.28 -8.35 3.14
CA PHE A 149 15.80 -8.11 1.79
C PHE A 149 16.67 -6.85 1.69
N ASN A 150 16.91 -6.18 2.84
CA ASN A 150 17.72 -4.97 2.91
C ASN A 150 17.22 -3.86 1.97
N ILE A 151 15.90 -3.65 1.94
CA ILE A 151 15.22 -2.65 1.11
C ILE A 151 14.83 -1.45 1.98
N ASP A 152 15.39 -0.28 1.68
CA ASP A 152 15.20 0.94 2.48
C ASP A 152 13.94 1.74 2.07
N LEU A 153 13.31 1.38 0.95
CA LEU A 153 12.22 2.16 0.37
C LEU A 153 10.98 1.29 0.17
N ILE A 154 9.89 1.70 0.79
CA ILE A 154 8.58 1.04 0.67
C ILE A 154 7.60 2.02 0.02
N PHE A 155 6.87 1.56 -1.00
CA PHE A 155 5.79 2.31 -1.63
C PHE A 155 4.46 1.60 -1.42
N TYR A 156 3.55 2.26 -0.72
CA TYR A 156 2.16 1.80 -0.58
C TYR A 156 1.29 2.35 -1.70
N GLY A 157 0.32 1.56 -2.14
CA GLY A 157 -0.68 1.93 -3.15
C GLY A 157 -1.94 2.57 -2.58
N GLU A 158 -1.87 3.16 -1.37
CA GLU A 158 -3.02 3.73 -0.65
C GLU A 158 -2.90 5.23 -0.43
#